data_1f360910527a24b64654d4887c832e8c
#
_entry.id   1f360910527a24b64654d4887c832e8c
#
_cell.length_a   1.000
_cell.length_b   1.000
_cell.length_c   1.000
_cell.angle_alpha   90.00
_cell.angle_beta   90.00
_cell.angle_gamma   90.00
#
_symmetry.space_group_name_H-M   'P 1'
#
loop_
_entity.id
_entity.type
_entity.pdbx_description
1 polymer ?
#
loop_
_entity_poly.entity_id
_entity_poly.type
_entity_poly.pdbx_seq_one_letter_code
_entity_poly.pdbx_strand_id
1 'polypeptide(L)'
;GAIIEDKDQKFKDNFSFLPLNEQWIVNEKEATRWSMVKHNNLPTLTGSKEWKNYMNFLENEFKKYGVIDIYRNTWEFDKWTISEDPSNWTLSVDGNDVRVAYYGAYSGKTDLNGVTAELIYYDHDNPPSDIKDKIVVIPTRKHPSKPYSTNYLTNFTYNEYEYVLDGDTLPEPFEFVDPEVSFTFDIWYQLAQRLDQIPEDGEAAGAVIVYDMAYDRTKGLYTFPVPDHYDSPTLILSREDGAGVIEASKEKKEATIVLNSKIEKSEAYQLIGYLPGRNYGSDKDEQIILTNHTDGPSITQDNGALGILGIIKYFSNIPQEKRDRTLLIYLDCRHYMPGMEQ
;
A
#
# COMPACT_ATOMS: atom_id res chain seq x y z
N GLY A 1 8.54 -35.80 -8.50
CA GLY A 1 8.87 -35.51 -9.93
C GLY A 1 7.76 -35.94 -10.87
N ALA A 2 7.40 -37.23 -10.86
CA ALA A 2 6.42 -37.81 -11.81
C ALA A 2 5.01 -37.20 -11.69
N ILE A 3 4.57 -36.81 -10.48
CA ILE A 3 3.22 -36.23 -10.26
C ILE A 3 3.13 -34.80 -10.79
N ILE A 4 4.21 -34.05 -10.74
CA ILE A 4 4.25 -32.66 -11.22
C ILE A 4 4.31 -32.63 -12.74
N GLU A 5 5.10 -33.50 -13.36
CA GLU A 5 5.20 -33.65 -14.80
C GLU A 5 3.85 -34.08 -15.42
N ASP A 6 3.11 -34.96 -14.76
CA ASP A 6 1.80 -35.44 -15.26
C ASP A 6 0.72 -34.34 -15.16
N LYS A 7 0.77 -33.49 -14.13
CA LYS A 7 -0.15 -32.35 -14.03
C LYS A 7 0.15 -31.26 -15.06
N ASP A 8 1.40 -30.98 -15.29
CA ASP A 8 1.85 -29.98 -16.28
C ASP A 8 1.54 -30.44 -17.70
N GLN A 9 1.72 -31.72 -18.01
CA GLN A 9 1.38 -32.28 -19.31
C GLN A 9 -0.13 -32.32 -19.52
N LYS A 10 -0.91 -32.72 -18.52
CA LYS A 10 -2.39 -32.66 -18.55
C LYS A 10 -2.91 -31.22 -18.73
N PHE A 11 -2.26 -30.26 -18.07
CA PHE A 11 -2.60 -28.86 -18.23
C PHE A 11 -2.34 -28.40 -19.67
N LYS A 12 -1.18 -28.72 -20.24
CA LYS A 12 -0.80 -28.38 -21.62
C LYS A 12 -1.73 -29.07 -22.65
N ASP A 13 -2.11 -30.32 -22.40
CA ASP A 13 -2.96 -31.10 -23.31
C ASP A 13 -4.43 -30.65 -23.33
N ASN A 14 -4.89 -30.02 -22.23
CA ASN A 14 -6.27 -29.55 -22.11
C ASN A 14 -6.51 -28.11 -22.53
N PHE A 15 -5.45 -27.35 -22.77
CA PHE A 15 -5.54 -25.95 -23.16
C PHE A 15 -4.82 -25.71 -24.49
N SER A 16 -5.59 -25.46 -25.54
CA SER A 16 -5.02 -24.92 -26.76
C SER A 16 -4.75 -23.42 -26.57
N PHE A 17 -3.51 -23.08 -26.25
CA PHE A 17 -3.11 -21.69 -26.19
C PHE A 17 -2.99 -21.13 -27.60
N LEU A 18 -3.71 -20.05 -27.89
CA LEU A 18 -3.40 -19.25 -29.06
C LEU A 18 -2.00 -18.64 -28.84
N PRO A 19 -1.10 -18.68 -29.83
CA PRO A 19 0.20 -18.07 -29.69
C PRO A 19 0.04 -16.57 -29.39
N LEU A 20 0.83 -16.06 -28.45
CA LEU A 20 0.89 -14.64 -28.13
C LEU A 20 1.33 -13.84 -29.35
N ASN A 21 0.65 -12.76 -29.62
CA ASN A 21 1.11 -11.78 -30.59
C ASN A 21 1.97 -10.74 -29.86
N GLU A 22 3.26 -10.84 -29.98
CA GLU A 22 4.21 -9.96 -29.26
C GLU A 22 4.02 -8.47 -29.62
N GLN A 23 3.55 -8.17 -30.82
CA GLN A 23 3.31 -6.79 -31.25
C GLN A 23 2.12 -6.12 -30.50
N TRP A 24 1.25 -6.91 -29.88
CA TRP A 24 0.11 -6.42 -29.10
C TRP A 24 0.45 -6.21 -27.62
N ILE A 25 1.56 -6.77 -27.18
CA ILE A 25 2.05 -6.58 -25.81
C ILE A 25 2.56 -5.15 -25.67
N VAL A 26 2.25 -4.52 -24.55
CA VAL A 26 2.79 -3.20 -24.24
C VAL A 26 4.34 -3.24 -24.23
N ASN A 27 4.96 -2.34 -24.98
CA ASN A 27 6.41 -2.25 -25.02
C ASN A 27 6.95 -1.41 -23.85
N GLU A 28 8.25 -1.47 -23.62
CA GLU A 28 8.93 -0.75 -22.55
C GLU A 28 8.68 0.75 -22.58
N LYS A 29 8.72 1.37 -23.76
CA LYS A 29 8.49 2.81 -23.91
C LYS A 29 7.10 3.22 -23.44
N GLU A 30 6.06 2.46 -23.81
CA GLU A 30 4.70 2.74 -23.43
C GLU A 30 4.45 2.44 -21.94
N ALA A 31 5.00 1.33 -21.44
CA ALA A 31 4.91 0.99 -20.02
C ALA A 31 5.60 2.06 -19.14
N THR A 32 6.73 2.57 -19.59
CA THR A 32 7.44 3.68 -18.93
C THR A 32 6.59 4.94 -18.92
N ARG A 33 5.98 5.30 -20.05
CA ARG A 33 5.09 6.47 -20.14
C ARG A 33 3.93 6.37 -19.14
N TRP A 34 3.28 5.23 -19.06
CA TRP A 34 2.18 4.99 -18.11
C TRP A 34 2.65 5.06 -16.67
N SER A 35 3.77 4.41 -16.38
CA SER A 35 4.37 4.42 -15.04
C SER A 35 4.75 5.83 -14.59
N MET A 36 5.26 6.65 -15.50
CA MET A 36 5.61 8.05 -15.21
C MET A 36 4.39 8.91 -14.89
N VAL A 37 3.22 8.63 -15.49
CA VAL A 37 1.99 9.34 -15.10
C VAL A 37 1.66 9.07 -13.63
N LYS A 38 1.71 7.82 -13.19
CA LYS A 38 1.50 7.50 -11.78
C LYS A 38 2.60 8.09 -10.90
N HIS A 39 3.86 7.95 -11.30
CA HIS A 39 5.00 8.48 -10.54
C HIS A 39 4.87 9.99 -10.28
N ASN A 40 4.48 10.75 -11.28
CA ASN A 40 4.31 12.20 -11.16
C ASN A 40 3.10 12.62 -10.31
N ASN A 41 2.23 11.67 -9.97
CA ASN A 41 1.05 11.86 -9.13
C ASN A 41 1.15 11.10 -7.79
N LEU A 42 2.35 10.73 -7.36
CA LEU A 42 2.54 10.09 -6.05
C LEU A 42 2.51 11.12 -4.91
N PRO A 43 2.01 10.73 -3.74
CA PRO A 43 1.27 9.51 -3.50
C PRO A 43 -0.15 9.58 -4.07
N THR A 44 -0.60 8.54 -4.76
CA THR A 44 -1.97 8.47 -5.28
C THR A 44 -2.93 8.00 -4.18
N LEU A 45 -3.17 8.85 -3.20
CA LEU A 45 -4.09 8.53 -2.11
C LEU A 45 -5.51 8.91 -2.50
N THR A 46 -6.44 8.01 -2.26
CA THR A 46 -7.84 8.15 -2.66
C THR A 46 -8.44 9.50 -2.28
N GLY A 47 -9.13 10.12 -3.22
CA GLY A 47 -9.74 11.44 -3.06
C GLY A 47 -8.80 12.62 -3.21
N SER A 48 -7.50 12.40 -3.34
CA SER A 48 -6.53 13.48 -3.61
C SER A 48 -6.62 13.95 -5.07
N LYS A 49 -6.10 15.15 -5.32
CA LYS A 49 -5.97 15.67 -6.69
C LYS A 49 -5.10 14.75 -7.55
N GLU A 50 -4.02 14.24 -6.98
CA GLU A 50 -3.07 13.35 -7.63
C GLU A 50 -3.73 12.03 -8.01
N TRP A 51 -4.52 11.44 -7.13
CA TRP A 51 -5.30 10.24 -7.42
C TRP A 51 -6.33 10.50 -8.52
N LYS A 52 -7.04 11.63 -8.48
CA LYS A 52 -8.02 11.99 -9.53
C LYS A 52 -7.34 12.18 -10.89
N ASN A 53 -6.15 12.77 -10.94
CA ASN A 53 -5.36 12.87 -12.17
C ASN A 53 -5.03 11.49 -12.74
N TYR A 54 -4.59 10.57 -11.88
CA TYR A 54 -4.28 9.21 -12.28
C TYR A 54 -5.52 8.45 -12.76
N MET A 55 -6.64 8.58 -12.06
CA MET A 55 -7.91 7.97 -12.46
C MET A 55 -8.41 8.50 -13.81
N ASN A 56 -8.28 9.79 -14.07
CA ASN A 56 -8.63 10.38 -15.36
C ASN A 56 -7.74 9.84 -16.49
N PHE A 57 -6.45 9.67 -16.22
CA PHE A 57 -5.54 9.03 -17.17
C PHE A 57 -5.98 7.60 -17.49
N LEU A 58 -6.25 6.77 -16.49
CA LEU A 58 -6.70 5.40 -16.67
C LEU A 58 -8.00 5.33 -17.47
N GLU A 59 -9.00 6.12 -17.11
CA GLU A 59 -10.29 6.15 -17.81
C GLU A 59 -10.12 6.52 -19.28
N ASN A 60 -9.31 7.52 -19.59
CA ASN A 60 -9.05 7.95 -20.96
C ASN A 60 -8.31 6.88 -21.78
N GLU A 61 -7.32 6.23 -21.20
CA GLU A 61 -6.60 5.13 -21.88
C GLU A 61 -7.50 3.92 -22.10
N PHE A 62 -8.34 3.55 -21.13
CA PHE A 62 -9.32 2.47 -21.32
C PHE A 62 -10.31 2.77 -22.44
N LYS A 63 -10.84 3.99 -22.51
CA LYS A 63 -11.71 4.44 -23.61
C LYS A 63 -11.02 4.32 -24.97
N LYS A 64 -9.77 4.72 -25.04
CA LYS A 64 -8.95 4.64 -26.25
C LYS A 64 -8.83 3.23 -26.79
N TYR A 65 -8.80 2.23 -25.92
CA TYR A 65 -8.72 0.82 -26.29
C TYR A 65 -10.09 0.12 -26.44
N GLY A 66 -11.17 0.88 -26.44
CA GLY A 66 -12.50 0.34 -26.73
C GLY A 66 -13.30 -0.13 -25.53
N VAL A 67 -12.88 0.23 -24.32
CA VAL A 67 -13.71 0.01 -23.11
C VAL A 67 -14.91 0.92 -23.15
N ILE A 68 -16.09 0.35 -22.94
CA ILE A 68 -17.40 1.03 -23.00
C ILE A 68 -18.16 0.86 -21.69
N ASP A 69 -19.30 1.54 -21.60
CA ASP A 69 -20.20 1.54 -20.43
C ASP A 69 -19.44 1.83 -19.13
N ILE A 70 -18.49 2.75 -19.24
CA ILE A 70 -17.69 3.17 -18.09
C ILE A 70 -18.56 3.99 -17.16
N TYR A 71 -18.54 3.62 -15.88
CA TYR A 71 -19.16 4.44 -14.86
C TYR A 71 -18.33 4.45 -13.58
N ARG A 72 -18.56 5.47 -12.77
CA ARG A 72 -17.94 5.66 -11.48
C ARG A 72 -18.96 5.36 -10.40
N ASN A 73 -18.70 4.33 -9.61
CA ASN A 73 -19.47 4.08 -8.40
C ASN A 73 -18.92 4.98 -7.28
N THR A 74 -19.56 6.11 -7.09
CA THR A 74 -19.06 7.23 -6.30
C THR A 74 -19.70 7.30 -4.92
N TRP A 75 -18.90 7.64 -3.91
CA TRP A 75 -19.36 7.95 -2.57
C TRP A 75 -18.51 9.05 -1.93
N GLU A 76 -19.05 9.72 -0.92
CA GLU A 76 -18.38 10.72 -0.12
C GLU A 76 -17.79 10.07 1.13
N PHE A 77 -16.62 10.53 1.57
CA PHE A 77 -15.95 10.04 2.76
C PHE A 77 -15.17 11.16 3.46
N ASP A 78 -14.78 10.91 4.70
CA ASP A 78 -13.95 11.80 5.50
C ASP A 78 -12.48 11.51 5.23
N LYS A 79 -11.85 12.38 4.42
CA LYS A 79 -10.46 12.25 4.04
C LYS A 79 -9.55 12.96 5.04
N TRP A 80 -8.62 12.21 5.61
CA TRP A 80 -7.50 12.78 6.34
C TRP A 80 -6.46 13.33 5.36
N THR A 81 -5.99 14.52 5.60
CA THR A 81 -5.00 15.18 4.73
C THR A 81 -4.04 16.06 5.53
N ILE A 82 -2.85 16.23 5.00
CA ILE A 82 -1.81 17.09 5.56
C ILE A 82 -0.97 17.67 4.40
N SER A 83 -0.43 18.86 4.62
CA SER A 83 0.54 19.43 3.68
C SER A 83 1.84 18.63 3.69
N GLU A 84 2.44 18.42 2.52
CA GLU A 84 3.77 17.81 2.38
C GLU A 84 4.90 18.75 2.85
N ASP A 85 4.60 20.01 3.18
CA ASP A 85 5.56 20.90 3.81
C ASP A 85 5.92 20.38 5.22
N PRO A 86 7.19 20.02 5.47
CA PRO A 86 7.61 19.41 6.75
C PRO A 86 7.36 20.26 7.98
N SER A 87 7.12 21.56 7.83
CA SER A 87 6.75 22.44 8.96
C SER A 87 5.43 22.06 9.63
N ASN A 88 4.60 21.27 8.94
CA ASN A 88 3.34 20.77 9.45
C ASN A 88 3.45 19.45 10.22
N TRP A 89 4.63 18.82 10.25
CA TRP A 89 4.89 17.58 10.94
C TRP A 89 6.31 17.57 11.51
N THR A 90 6.43 18.09 12.72
CA THR A 90 7.72 18.30 13.40
C THR A 90 7.77 17.66 14.78
N LEU A 91 8.98 17.37 15.20
CA LEU A 91 9.29 16.87 16.53
C LEU A 91 10.43 17.68 17.16
N SER A 92 10.25 18.10 18.41
CA SER A 92 11.34 18.57 19.25
C SER A 92 11.38 17.75 20.53
N VAL A 93 12.57 17.45 21.00
CA VAL A 93 12.81 16.67 22.22
C VAL A 93 13.80 17.44 23.08
N ASP A 94 13.40 17.72 24.32
CA ASP A 94 14.21 18.49 25.27
C ASP A 94 14.71 19.83 24.66
N GLY A 95 13.83 20.47 23.88
CA GLY A 95 14.09 21.74 23.20
C GLY A 95 14.91 21.64 21.91
N ASN A 96 15.29 20.45 21.48
CA ASN A 96 16.09 20.26 20.26
C ASN A 96 15.24 19.65 19.13
N ASP A 97 15.37 20.18 17.93
CA ASP A 97 14.69 19.67 16.76
C ASP A 97 15.23 18.29 16.37
N VAL A 98 14.31 17.38 16.03
CA VAL A 98 14.60 16.03 15.55
C VAL A 98 14.08 15.89 14.14
N ARG A 99 14.92 15.36 13.25
CA ARG A 99 14.51 15.11 11.86
C ARG A 99 13.43 14.03 11.82
N VAL A 100 12.29 14.36 11.22
CA VAL A 100 11.16 13.46 11.03
C VAL A 100 11.23 12.85 9.64
N ALA A 101 11.09 11.53 9.55
CA ALA A 101 11.11 10.82 8.28
C ALA A 101 9.77 10.98 7.53
N TYR A 102 8.67 10.85 8.25
CA TYR A 102 7.34 11.08 7.70
C TYR A 102 6.29 11.24 8.80
N TYR A 103 5.10 11.63 8.40
CA TYR A 103 3.92 11.68 9.28
C TYR A 103 3.21 10.32 9.35
N GLY A 104 2.53 10.06 10.43
CA GLY A 104 1.59 8.93 10.57
C GLY A 104 0.23 9.31 9.99
N ALA A 105 -0.08 8.86 8.78
CA ALA A 105 -1.36 9.13 8.13
C ALA A 105 -2.53 8.56 8.95
N TYR A 106 -3.66 9.26 8.94
CA TYR A 106 -4.87 8.89 9.68
C TYR A 106 -4.71 8.80 11.20
N SER A 107 -3.63 9.34 11.74
CA SER A 107 -3.47 9.61 13.16
C SER A 107 -4.17 10.92 13.56
N GLY A 108 -4.02 11.34 14.81
CA GLY A 108 -4.62 12.56 15.33
C GLY A 108 -4.11 13.83 14.67
N LYS A 109 -4.43 14.96 15.26
CA LYS A 109 -3.98 16.25 14.77
C LYS A 109 -3.56 17.16 15.91
N THR A 110 -2.68 18.13 15.59
CA THR A 110 -2.39 19.30 16.41
C THR A 110 -2.59 20.57 15.59
N ASP A 111 -2.59 21.73 16.24
CA ASP A 111 -2.25 22.98 15.57
C ASP A 111 -0.73 23.12 15.40
N LEU A 112 -0.27 24.26 14.89
CA LEU A 112 1.17 24.53 14.71
C LEU A 112 1.93 24.73 16.02
N ASN A 113 1.25 24.93 17.14
CA ASN A 113 1.89 24.95 18.46
C ASN A 113 2.18 23.54 18.98
N GLY A 114 1.49 22.55 18.44
CA GLY A 114 1.69 21.15 18.77
C GLY A 114 1.13 20.73 20.11
N VAL A 115 1.48 19.51 20.49
CA VAL A 115 1.22 18.94 21.82
C VAL A 115 2.55 18.64 22.51
N THR A 116 2.66 19.08 23.75
CA THR A 116 3.87 18.88 24.58
C THR A 116 3.53 17.93 25.72
N ALA A 117 4.31 16.89 25.86
CA ALA A 117 4.13 15.89 26.91
C ALA A 117 5.46 15.15 27.21
N GLU A 118 5.46 14.45 28.32
CA GLU A 118 6.54 13.55 28.71
C GLU A 118 6.60 12.35 27.76
N LEU A 119 7.80 12.00 27.30
CA LEU A 119 8.03 10.78 26.55
C LEU A 119 7.99 9.56 27.46
N ILE A 120 7.43 8.47 26.94
CA ILE A 120 7.49 7.17 27.59
C ILE A 120 7.97 6.10 26.60
N TYR A 121 8.94 5.31 27.04
CA TYR A 121 9.47 4.21 26.23
C TYR A 121 8.48 3.03 26.20
N TYR A 122 8.19 2.54 24.99
CA TYR A 122 7.41 1.34 24.83
C TYR A 122 8.32 0.12 24.78
N ASP A 123 8.44 -0.55 25.93
CA ASP A 123 9.14 -1.83 26.04
C ASP A 123 8.21 -2.95 25.56
N HIS A 124 8.59 -3.60 24.48
CA HIS A 124 7.78 -4.69 23.91
C HIS A 124 7.64 -5.91 24.80
N ASP A 125 8.62 -6.13 25.67
CA ASP A 125 8.63 -7.26 26.61
C ASP A 125 7.86 -6.94 27.89
N ASN A 126 7.73 -5.65 28.21
CA ASN A 126 6.99 -5.15 29.36
C ASN A 126 6.32 -3.80 29.00
N PRO A 127 5.23 -3.84 28.21
CA PRO A 127 4.57 -2.61 27.79
C PRO A 127 4.14 -1.75 28.95
N PRO A 128 4.28 -0.40 28.85
CA PRO A 128 3.84 0.50 29.91
C PRO A 128 2.33 0.38 30.14
N SER A 129 1.92 0.34 31.39
CA SER A 129 0.51 0.22 31.78
C SER A 129 -0.24 1.55 31.76
N ASP A 130 0.47 2.66 31.83
CA ASP A 130 -0.09 4.01 31.82
C ASP A 130 0.61 4.85 30.74
N ILE A 131 -0.13 5.15 29.69
CA ILE A 131 0.32 5.99 28.57
C ILE A 131 -0.49 7.28 28.49
N LYS A 132 -1.41 7.50 29.43
CA LYS A 132 -2.29 8.66 29.42
C LYS A 132 -1.50 9.96 29.45
N ASP A 133 -1.84 10.86 28.55
CA ASP A 133 -1.20 12.17 28.40
C ASP A 133 0.33 12.11 28.16
N LYS A 134 0.83 10.96 27.70
CA LYS A 134 2.24 10.75 27.35
C LYS A 134 2.42 10.68 25.84
N ILE A 135 3.62 10.99 25.37
CA ILE A 135 4.07 10.68 24.02
C ILE A 135 4.81 9.35 24.07
N VAL A 136 4.23 8.35 23.41
CA VAL A 136 4.76 6.99 23.42
C VAL A 136 5.80 6.82 22.32
N VAL A 137 7.02 6.41 22.68
CA VAL A 137 8.09 6.11 21.72
C VAL A 137 8.15 4.61 21.49
N ILE A 138 7.81 4.18 20.29
CA ILE A 138 7.66 2.76 19.90
C ILE A 138 8.75 2.40 18.90
N PRO A 139 9.84 1.73 19.32
CA PRO A 139 10.79 1.18 18.36
C PRO A 139 10.18 -0.04 17.67
N THR A 140 10.40 -0.15 16.37
CA THR A 140 9.99 -1.36 15.66
C THR A 140 10.94 -2.51 15.98
N ARG A 141 10.39 -3.71 16.09
CA ARG A 141 11.16 -4.93 16.31
C ARG A 141 11.49 -5.59 14.99
N LYS A 142 12.72 -6.07 14.84
CA LYS A 142 12.99 -7.10 13.83
C LYS A 142 12.18 -8.35 14.18
N HIS A 143 11.43 -8.83 13.23
CA HIS A 143 10.82 -10.15 13.39
C HIS A 143 11.95 -11.18 13.47
N PRO A 144 11.99 -12.03 14.51
CA PRO A 144 13.16 -12.88 14.78
C PRO A 144 13.37 -13.97 13.73
N SER A 145 12.48 -14.16 12.79
CA SER A 145 12.65 -15.26 11.86
C SER A 145 11.81 -15.08 10.63
N LYS A 146 12.39 -15.35 9.59
CA LYS A 146 11.91 -15.65 8.26
C LYS A 146 12.02 -14.48 7.32
N PRO A 147 12.82 -14.67 6.29
CA PRO A 147 12.65 -13.94 5.07
C PRO A 147 11.17 -13.97 4.68
N TYR A 148 10.72 -12.97 3.97
CA TYR A 148 9.39 -12.90 3.40
C TYR A 148 9.04 -14.28 2.81
N SER A 149 8.23 -15.01 3.52
CA SER A 149 7.82 -16.34 3.10
C SER A 149 6.57 -16.20 2.26
N THR A 150 6.68 -16.51 1.00
CA THR A 150 5.53 -16.66 0.10
C THR A 150 4.55 -17.73 0.57
N ASN A 151 4.94 -18.53 1.56
CA ASN A 151 4.12 -19.59 2.17
C ASN A 151 2.82 -19.08 2.80
N TYR A 152 2.73 -17.77 3.12
CA TYR A 152 1.48 -17.16 3.58
C TYR A 152 0.46 -16.95 2.46
N LEU A 153 0.89 -16.86 1.23
CA LEU A 153 0.06 -16.44 0.11
C LEU A 153 -0.25 -17.57 -0.87
N THR A 154 0.56 -18.62 -0.88
CA THR A 154 0.42 -19.73 -1.84
C THR A 154 0.83 -21.04 -1.20
N ASN A 155 0.18 -22.13 -1.61
CA ASN A 155 0.60 -23.49 -1.23
C ASN A 155 1.86 -23.95 -1.97
N PHE A 156 2.30 -23.20 -2.96
CA PHE A 156 3.54 -23.44 -3.69
C PHE A 156 4.03 -22.14 -4.30
N THR A 157 5.32 -22.07 -4.52
CA THR A 157 5.98 -20.96 -5.23
C THR A 157 6.69 -21.51 -6.46
N TYR A 158 6.45 -20.88 -7.60
CA TYR A 158 7.18 -21.18 -8.83
C TYR A 158 8.40 -20.27 -8.94
N ASN A 159 9.55 -20.87 -9.12
CA ASN A 159 10.73 -20.19 -9.64
C ASN A 159 11.00 -20.70 -11.07
N GLU A 160 11.95 -20.11 -11.76
CA GLU A 160 12.27 -20.47 -13.17
C GLU A 160 12.55 -21.96 -13.39
N TYR A 161 12.80 -22.71 -12.33
CA TYR A 161 13.33 -24.05 -12.40
C TYR A 161 12.50 -25.09 -11.61
N GLU A 162 11.87 -24.67 -10.53
CA GLU A 162 11.20 -25.59 -9.61
C GLU A 162 9.95 -24.99 -8.96
N TYR A 163 9.00 -25.86 -8.64
CA TYR A 163 7.92 -25.54 -7.71
C TYR A 163 8.37 -25.82 -6.29
N VAL A 164 8.21 -24.83 -5.42
CA VAL A 164 8.46 -24.99 -3.99
C VAL A 164 7.12 -25.15 -3.29
N LEU A 165 6.93 -26.30 -2.65
CA LEU A 165 5.71 -26.59 -1.90
C LEU A 165 5.69 -25.84 -0.58
N ASP A 166 4.48 -25.56 -0.09
CA ASP A 166 4.30 -24.97 1.23
C ASP A 166 4.97 -25.85 2.30
N GLY A 167 5.80 -25.23 3.13
CA GLY A 167 6.61 -25.93 4.14
C GLY A 167 8.01 -26.33 3.69
N ASP A 168 8.31 -26.24 2.41
CA ASP A 168 9.67 -26.49 1.92
C ASP A 168 10.57 -25.26 2.14
N THR A 169 11.85 -25.50 2.35
CA THR A 169 12.84 -24.43 2.38
C THR A 169 13.04 -23.87 0.97
N LEU A 170 12.91 -22.58 0.81
CA LEU A 170 13.27 -21.93 -0.45
C LEU A 170 14.75 -22.15 -0.74
N PRO A 171 15.14 -22.43 -2.00
CA PRO A 171 16.55 -22.55 -2.38
C PRO A 171 17.34 -21.26 -2.05
N GLU A 172 18.61 -21.40 -1.70
CA GLU A 172 19.47 -20.31 -1.25
C GLU A 172 19.48 -19.00 -2.04
N PRO A 173 19.24 -18.92 -3.35
CA PRO A 173 19.17 -17.62 -4.03
C PRO A 173 18.06 -16.70 -3.53
N PHE A 174 17.10 -17.21 -2.78
CA PHE A 174 16.02 -16.42 -2.17
C PHE A 174 16.35 -15.89 -0.75
N GLU A 175 17.51 -16.19 -0.22
CA GLU A 175 18.05 -15.50 0.96
C GLU A 175 18.39 -14.02 0.69
N PHE A 176 18.31 -13.58 -0.56
CA PHE A 176 18.49 -12.19 -0.98
C PHE A 176 17.21 -11.33 -0.94
N VAL A 177 16.25 -11.66 -0.16
CA VAL A 177 15.33 -10.60 0.24
C VAL A 177 16.15 -9.68 1.14
N ASP A 178 16.43 -8.46 0.65
CA ASP A 178 17.06 -7.41 1.45
C ASP A 178 16.41 -7.43 2.84
N PRO A 179 17.15 -7.69 3.93
CA PRO A 179 16.58 -7.79 5.26
C PRO A 179 15.76 -6.55 5.65
N GLU A 180 16.09 -5.39 5.09
CA GLU A 180 15.32 -4.16 5.31
C GLU A 180 13.97 -4.19 4.59
N VAL A 181 13.85 -4.80 3.40
CA VAL A 181 12.58 -4.93 2.68
C VAL A 181 11.66 -5.96 3.33
N SER A 182 12.20 -7.10 3.70
CA SER A 182 11.52 -8.13 4.50
C SER A 182 10.95 -7.55 5.79
N PHE A 183 11.76 -6.72 6.43
CA PHE A 183 11.45 -6.05 7.65
C PHE A 183 10.30 -5.04 7.52
N THR A 184 10.20 -4.34 6.39
CA THR A 184 9.14 -3.36 6.16
C THR A 184 7.76 -4.00 6.13
N PHE A 185 7.63 -5.19 5.56
CA PHE A 185 6.36 -5.90 5.47
C PHE A 185 5.93 -6.47 6.84
N ASP A 186 6.87 -6.98 7.61
CA ASP A 186 6.62 -7.47 8.97
C ASP A 186 6.30 -6.32 9.95
N ILE A 187 6.91 -5.16 9.76
CA ILE A 187 6.59 -3.94 10.52
C ILE A 187 5.12 -3.58 10.32
N TRP A 188 4.65 -3.63 9.09
CA TRP A 188 3.28 -3.29 8.76
C TRP A 188 2.28 -4.14 9.54
N TYR A 189 2.51 -5.46 9.58
CA TYR A 189 1.67 -6.39 10.33
C TYR A 189 1.77 -6.20 11.84
N GLN A 190 2.98 -5.94 12.35
CA GLN A 190 3.21 -5.73 13.77
C GLN A 190 2.72 -4.37 14.26
N LEU A 191 2.83 -3.34 13.44
CA LEU A 191 2.26 -2.03 13.74
C LEU A 191 0.75 -2.11 13.81
N ALA A 192 0.13 -2.83 12.89
CA ALA A 192 -1.30 -3.10 12.93
C ALA A 192 -1.73 -3.68 14.28
N GLN A 193 -1.03 -4.70 14.77
CA GLN A 193 -1.36 -5.32 16.07
C GLN A 193 -1.02 -4.45 17.30
N ARG A 194 -0.20 -3.42 17.16
CA ARG A 194 0.31 -2.63 18.30
C ARG A 194 -0.27 -1.25 18.41
N LEU A 195 -0.70 -0.68 17.30
CA LEU A 195 -1.54 0.52 17.34
C LEU A 195 -2.91 0.20 17.96
N ASP A 196 -3.36 -1.07 17.90
CA ASP A 196 -4.51 -1.55 18.66
C ASP A 196 -4.29 -1.48 20.19
N GLN A 197 -3.04 -1.37 20.63
CA GLN A 197 -2.69 -1.22 22.05
C GLN A 197 -2.49 0.24 22.45
N ILE A 198 -2.44 1.17 21.49
CA ILE A 198 -2.61 2.59 21.75
C ILE A 198 -4.13 2.79 21.77
N PRO A 199 -4.72 3.14 22.90
CA PRO A 199 -6.17 3.24 23.02
C PRO A 199 -6.78 4.11 21.95
N GLU A 200 -7.84 3.63 21.31
CA GLU A 200 -8.57 4.31 20.24
C GLU A 200 -9.14 5.67 20.68
N ASP A 201 -9.27 5.88 21.97
CA ASP A 201 -9.90 7.04 22.60
C ASP A 201 -8.89 8.14 22.99
N GLY A 202 -7.70 8.15 22.43
CA GLY A 202 -6.76 9.26 22.55
C GLY A 202 -6.16 9.43 23.96
N GLU A 203 -5.97 8.35 24.71
CA GLU A 203 -5.33 8.43 26.03
C GLU A 203 -3.87 8.90 25.93
N ALA A 204 -3.12 8.45 24.89
CA ALA A 204 -1.80 8.97 24.62
C ALA A 204 -1.87 10.37 24.00
N ALA A 205 -1.00 11.27 24.45
CA ALA A 205 -0.89 12.61 23.85
C ALA A 205 -0.32 12.58 22.43
N GLY A 206 0.43 11.53 22.09
CA GLY A 206 1.01 11.32 20.77
C GLY A 206 1.84 10.04 20.73
N ALA A 207 2.33 9.71 19.55
CA ALA A 207 3.22 8.58 19.35
C ALA A 207 4.37 8.94 18.40
N VAL A 208 5.52 8.36 18.66
CA VAL A 208 6.71 8.43 17.82
C VAL A 208 7.13 6.99 17.51
N ILE A 209 7.04 6.61 16.23
CA ILE A 209 7.43 5.28 15.78
C ILE A 209 8.84 5.39 15.21
N VAL A 210 9.76 4.58 15.73
CA VAL A 210 11.14 4.54 15.26
C VAL A 210 11.34 3.27 14.44
N TYR A 211 11.52 3.43 13.14
CA TYR A 211 11.86 2.31 12.27
C TYR A 211 13.35 1.95 12.40
N ASP A 212 13.63 0.65 12.47
CA ASP A 212 15.00 0.15 12.41
C ASP A 212 15.51 0.13 10.97
N MET A 213 15.39 1.26 10.28
CA MET A 213 15.83 1.48 8.92
C MET A 213 16.54 2.83 8.79
N ALA A 214 17.45 2.91 7.81
CA ALA A 214 18.13 4.16 7.47
C ALA A 214 17.12 5.23 7.01
N TYR A 215 17.47 6.50 7.22
CA TYR A 215 16.62 7.63 6.86
C TYR A 215 16.24 7.62 5.36
N ASP A 216 17.17 7.34 4.48
CA ASP A 216 16.90 7.32 3.03
C ASP A 216 15.89 6.27 2.61
N ARG A 217 15.69 5.23 3.41
CA ARG A 217 14.66 4.21 3.21
C ARG A 217 13.35 4.52 3.94
N THR A 218 13.41 5.32 5.00
CA THR A 218 12.27 5.64 5.86
C THR A 218 11.55 6.90 5.41
N LYS A 219 12.28 7.88 4.86
CA LYS A 219 11.71 9.16 4.44
C LYS A 219 10.59 8.99 3.41
N GLY A 220 9.45 9.59 3.67
CA GLY A 220 8.30 9.52 2.78
C GLY A 220 7.65 8.12 2.71
N LEU A 221 8.03 7.22 3.61
CA LEU A 221 7.43 5.89 3.66
C LEU A 221 6.03 5.97 4.25
N TYR A 222 5.05 5.87 3.38
CA TYR A 222 3.66 5.80 3.81
C TYR A 222 3.43 4.48 4.54
N THR A 223 3.13 4.60 5.82
CA THR A 223 2.76 3.45 6.64
C THR A 223 1.26 3.36 6.70
N PHE A 224 0.75 2.21 6.38
CA PHE A 224 -0.66 1.92 6.48
C PHE A 224 -1.09 2.01 7.95
N PRO A 225 -2.00 2.92 8.30
CA PRO A 225 -2.54 2.93 9.64
C PRO A 225 -3.48 1.74 9.79
N VAL A 226 -3.60 1.25 10.97
CA VAL A 226 -4.50 0.17 11.32
C VAL A 226 -5.94 0.62 11.24
N PRO A 227 -6.86 -0.32 11.12
CA PRO A 227 -8.09 -0.21 10.32
C PRO A 227 -8.91 1.07 10.49
N ASP A 228 -8.63 1.87 11.50
CA ASP A 228 -9.39 3.09 11.80
C ASP A 228 -8.50 4.29 12.11
N HIS A 229 -9.09 5.48 12.09
CA HIS A 229 -8.48 6.68 12.66
C HIS A 229 -8.20 6.49 14.14
N TYR A 230 -7.06 6.96 14.61
CA TYR A 230 -6.78 7.07 16.04
C TYR A 230 -6.36 8.49 16.39
N ASP A 231 -6.71 8.94 17.60
CA ASP A 231 -6.65 10.35 17.97
C ASP A 231 -5.25 10.84 18.37
N SER A 232 -4.30 9.94 18.57
CA SER A 232 -2.94 10.32 18.95
C SER A 232 -2.11 10.72 17.73
N PRO A 233 -1.66 11.98 17.62
CA PRO A 233 -0.80 12.40 16.52
C PRO A 233 0.50 11.59 16.52
N THR A 234 0.86 11.07 15.35
CA THR A 234 1.97 10.13 15.20
C THR A 234 2.97 10.61 14.17
N LEU A 235 4.26 10.51 14.52
CA LEU A 235 5.39 10.77 13.64
C LEU A 235 6.26 9.53 13.49
N ILE A 236 6.96 9.45 12.37
CA ILE A 236 7.84 8.34 12.02
C ILE A 236 9.27 8.85 11.93
N LEU A 237 10.18 8.17 12.60
CA LEU A 237 11.61 8.45 12.59
C LEU A 237 12.37 7.27 11.99
N SER A 238 13.54 7.58 11.44
CA SER A 238 14.56 6.60 11.07
C SER A 238 15.31 6.07 12.28
N ARG A 239 16.08 5.01 12.09
CA ARG A 239 16.96 4.44 13.11
C ARG A 239 17.91 5.47 13.69
N GLU A 240 18.62 6.21 12.84
CA GLU A 240 19.61 7.19 13.28
C GLU A 240 19.00 8.38 14.03
N ASP A 241 17.89 8.90 13.55
CA ASP A 241 17.21 10.04 14.18
C ASP A 241 16.43 9.60 15.43
N GLY A 242 15.95 8.38 15.45
CA GLY A 242 15.19 7.83 16.56
C GLY A 242 16.01 7.34 17.75
N ALA A 243 17.29 7.04 17.55
CA ALA A 243 18.13 6.49 18.62
C ALA A 243 18.18 7.41 19.85
N GLY A 244 18.40 8.69 19.65
CA GLY A 244 18.41 9.69 20.73
C GLY A 244 17.03 9.88 21.37
N VAL A 245 15.97 9.75 20.59
CA VAL A 245 14.59 9.85 21.10
C VAL A 245 14.20 8.65 21.96
N ILE A 246 14.65 7.45 21.60
CA ILE A 246 14.49 6.26 22.45
C ILE A 246 15.16 6.47 23.81
N GLU A 247 16.41 6.94 23.83
CA GLU A 247 17.11 7.23 25.08
C GLU A 247 16.42 8.33 25.90
N ALA A 248 15.98 9.41 25.24
CA ALA A 248 15.22 10.48 25.88
C ALA A 248 13.90 9.97 26.49
N SER A 249 13.25 9.00 25.85
CA SER A 249 12.01 8.40 26.37
C SER A 249 12.25 7.55 27.63
N LYS A 250 13.38 6.85 27.71
CA LYS A 250 13.78 6.13 28.92
C LYS A 250 14.10 7.07 30.09
N GLU A 251 14.57 8.27 29.77
CA GLU A 251 14.83 9.33 30.74
C GLU A 251 13.58 10.21 31.00
N LYS A 252 12.46 9.91 30.34
CA LYS A 252 11.20 10.65 30.50
C LYS A 252 11.33 12.15 30.20
N LYS A 253 12.09 12.50 29.16
CA LYS A 253 12.22 13.88 28.67
C LYS A 253 10.91 14.36 28.09
N GLU A 254 10.75 15.68 28.02
CA GLU A 254 9.60 16.30 27.38
C GLU A 254 9.81 16.46 25.86
N ALA A 255 8.76 16.26 25.09
CA ALA A 255 8.77 16.44 23.63
C ALA A 255 7.53 17.19 23.18
N THR A 256 7.66 17.82 22.01
CA THR A 256 6.54 18.48 21.31
C THR A 256 6.37 17.88 19.94
N ILE A 257 5.17 17.37 19.65
CA ILE A 257 4.74 16.92 18.34
C ILE A 257 3.88 18.00 17.71
N VAL A 258 4.19 18.36 16.46
CA VAL A 258 3.30 19.08 15.56
C VAL A 258 2.86 18.12 14.47
N LEU A 259 1.56 17.98 14.30
CA LEU A 259 0.94 17.25 13.19
C LEU A 259 -0.31 18.04 12.77
N ASN A 260 -0.10 19.04 11.93
CA ASN A 260 -1.15 19.96 11.50
C ASN A 260 -1.95 19.36 10.34
N SER A 261 -2.67 18.30 10.63
CA SER A 261 -3.55 17.60 9.71
C SER A 261 -4.98 18.12 9.79
N LYS A 262 -5.81 17.70 8.86
CA LYS A 262 -7.24 17.98 8.84
C LYS A 262 -8.01 16.82 8.23
N ILE A 263 -9.29 16.72 8.60
CA ILE A 263 -10.25 15.84 7.95
C ILE A 263 -11.22 16.72 7.18
N GLU A 264 -11.41 16.39 5.91
CA GLU A 264 -12.32 17.10 5.02
C GLU A 264 -13.11 16.12 4.15
N LYS A 265 -14.31 16.51 3.76
CA LYS A 265 -15.12 15.71 2.85
C LYS A 265 -14.42 15.61 1.48
N SER A 266 -14.36 14.41 0.96
CA SER A 266 -13.84 14.14 -0.36
C SER A 266 -14.64 13.04 -1.05
N GLU A 267 -14.45 12.88 -2.34
CA GLU A 267 -15.13 11.90 -3.16
C GLU A 267 -14.18 10.77 -3.54
N ALA A 268 -14.66 9.55 -3.35
CA ALA A 268 -14.02 8.35 -3.82
C ALA A 268 -14.90 7.64 -4.84
N TYR A 269 -14.32 6.86 -5.71
CA TYR A 269 -15.08 6.00 -6.62
C TYR A 269 -14.30 4.78 -7.07
N GLN A 270 -15.06 3.73 -7.36
CA GLN A 270 -14.61 2.60 -8.14
C GLN A 270 -14.86 2.90 -9.61
N LEU A 271 -13.89 2.58 -10.46
CA LEU A 271 -14.02 2.70 -11.90
C LEU A 271 -14.39 1.34 -12.48
N ILE A 272 -15.51 1.30 -13.19
CA ILE A 272 -16.05 0.07 -13.80
C ILE A 272 -16.25 0.31 -15.30
N GLY A 273 -15.87 -0.68 -16.10
CA GLY A 273 -16.04 -0.62 -17.55
C GLY A 273 -15.88 -1.99 -18.19
N TYR A 274 -16.17 -2.08 -19.47
CA TYR A 274 -16.23 -3.35 -20.20
C TYR A 274 -15.50 -3.26 -21.53
N LEU A 275 -14.59 -4.21 -21.77
CA LEU A 275 -14.16 -4.52 -23.13
C LEU A 275 -15.07 -5.63 -23.64
N PRO A 276 -16.03 -5.34 -24.53
CA PRO A 276 -17.10 -6.27 -24.85
C PRO A 276 -16.60 -7.50 -25.61
N GLY A 277 -17.06 -8.67 -25.19
CA GLY A 277 -16.97 -9.90 -25.94
C GLY A 277 -18.12 -10.06 -26.96
N ARG A 278 -18.10 -11.15 -27.70
CA ARG A 278 -19.09 -11.42 -28.77
C ARG A 278 -20.54 -11.50 -28.28
N ASN A 279 -20.74 -11.88 -27.02
CA ASN A 279 -22.07 -12.02 -26.42
C ASN A 279 -22.44 -10.87 -25.48
N TYR A 280 -21.67 -9.78 -25.49
CA TYR A 280 -21.89 -8.65 -24.59
C TYR A 280 -23.33 -8.12 -24.69
N GLY A 281 -23.94 -7.94 -23.53
CA GLY A 281 -25.31 -7.48 -23.41
C GLY A 281 -26.37 -8.58 -23.56
N SER A 282 -25.98 -9.84 -23.73
CA SER A 282 -26.89 -10.99 -23.79
C SER A 282 -26.79 -11.86 -22.53
N ASP A 283 -27.74 -12.77 -22.39
CA ASP A 283 -27.76 -13.77 -21.32
C ASP A 283 -26.66 -14.85 -21.44
N LYS A 284 -25.96 -14.86 -22.58
CA LYS A 284 -24.83 -15.77 -22.87
C LYS A 284 -23.48 -15.12 -22.64
N ASP A 285 -23.45 -13.88 -22.17
CA ASP A 285 -22.19 -13.17 -21.93
C ASP A 285 -21.48 -13.76 -20.71
N GLU A 286 -20.31 -14.30 -20.96
CA GLU A 286 -19.39 -14.72 -19.89
C GLU A 286 -18.35 -13.61 -19.66
N GLN A 287 -18.08 -13.31 -18.41
CA GLN A 287 -17.20 -12.20 -18.06
C GLN A 287 -15.98 -12.66 -17.26
N ILE A 288 -14.84 -12.08 -17.56
CA ILE A 288 -13.63 -12.17 -16.75
C ILE A 288 -13.45 -10.83 -16.05
N ILE A 289 -13.43 -10.86 -14.74
CA ILE A 289 -13.22 -9.65 -13.92
C ILE A 289 -11.73 -9.44 -13.75
N LEU A 290 -11.27 -8.26 -14.17
CA LEU A 290 -9.92 -7.76 -13.94
C LEU A 290 -9.99 -6.68 -12.86
N THR A 291 -9.44 -6.97 -11.71
CA THR A 291 -9.53 -6.08 -10.55
C THR A 291 -8.17 -5.79 -9.95
N ASN A 292 -8.00 -4.58 -9.50
CA ASN A 292 -6.87 -4.14 -8.68
C ASN A 292 -7.24 -2.83 -7.99
N HIS A 293 -6.39 -2.38 -7.05
CA HIS A 293 -6.55 -1.06 -6.45
C HIS A 293 -5.80 0.02 -7.24
N THR A 294 -6.24 1.26 -7.09
CA THR A 294 -5.67 2.42 -7.79
C THR A 294 -4.89 3.35 -6.87
N ASP A 295 -5.11 3.24 -5.58
CA ASP A 295 -4.45 4.03 -4.55
C ASP A 295 -3.14 3.40 -4.12
N GLY A 296 -2.22 4.23 -3.65
CA GLY A 296 -0.96 3.77 -3.07
C GLY A 296 0.23 4.69 -3.35
N PRO A 297 1.23 4.65 -2.46
CA PRO A 297 2.35 5.57 -2.49
C PRO A 297 3.48 5.20 -3.48
N SER A 298 3.41 4.02 -4.12
CA SER A 298 4.52 3.47 -4.88
C SER A 298 4.10 3.03 -6.28
N ILE A 299 4.98 3.19 -7.27
CA ILE A 299 4.78 2.63 -8.61
C ILE A 299 5.24 1.16 -8.70
N THR A 300 6.03 0.69 -7.77
CA THR A 300 6.54 -0.69 -7.78
C THR A 300 5.57 -1.67 -7.16
N GLN A 301 4.82 -1.23 -6.18
CA GLN A 301 3.86 -2.05 -5.46
C GLN A 301 2.42 -1.84 -5.95
N ASP A 302 2.08 -0.62 -6.37
CA ASP A 302 0.71 -0.18 -6.61
C ASP A 302 0.44 0.07 -8.09
N ASN A 303 0.95 -0.78 -8.96
CA ASN A 303 0.90 -0.63 -10.42
C ASN A 303 -0.08 -1.57 -11.13
N GLY A 304 -0.86 -2.35 -10.39
CA GLY A 304 -1.72 -3.39 -10.97
C GLY A 304 -2.74 -2.86 -11.98
N ALA A 305 -3.25 -1.64 -11.79
CA ALA A 305 -4.15 -1.01 -12.76
C ALA A 305 -3.47 -0.78 -14.13
N LEU A 306 -2.17 -0.50 -14.15
CA LEU A 306 -1.39 -0.39 -15.39
C LEU A 306 -1.21 -1.76 -16.06
N GLY A 307 -1.07 -2.82 -15.28
CA GLY A 307 -1.08 -4.19 -15.79
C GLY A 307 -2.40 -4.53 -16.47
N ILE A 308 -3.53 -4.17 -15.85
CA ILE A 308 -4.86 -4.32 -16.43
C ILE A 308 -4.99 -3.53 -17.74
N LEU A 309 -4.48 -2.29 -17.77
CA LEU A 309 -4.46 -1.49 -18.99
C LEU A 309 -3.68 -2.20 -20.11
N GLY A 310 -2.56 -2.84 -19.80
CA GLY A 310 -1.78 -3.65 -20.74
C GLY A 310 -2.58 -4.85 -21.29
N ILE A 311 -3.33 -5.52 -20.44
CA ILE A 311 -4.21 -6.62 -20.82
C ILE A 311 -5.31 -6.12 -21.77
N ILE A 312 -5.96 -5.02 -21.43
CA ILE A 312 -7.01 -4.42 -22.28
C ILE A 312 -6.45 -3.99 -23.63
N LYS A 313 -5.28 -3.35 -23.65
CA LYS A 313 -4.59 -3.00 -24.90
C LYS A 313 -4.37 -4.24 -25.77
N TYR A 314 -3.88 -5.32 -25.20
CA TYR A 314 -3.65 -6.58 -25.92
C TYR A 314 -4.94 -7.09 -26.56
N PHE A 315 -5.98 -7.30 -25.77
CA PHE A 315 -7.24 -7.87 -26.23
C PHE A 315 -8.05 -6.93 -27.12
N SER A 316 -7.81 -5.64 -27.07
CA SER A 316 -8.43 -4.67 -27.98
C SER A 316 -8.08 -4.90 -29.46
N ASN A 317 -6.96 -5.58 -29.72
CA ASN A 317 -6.56 -5.95 -31.09
C ASN A 317 -7.35 -7.14 -31.65
N ILE A 318 -8.08 -7.86 -30.81
CA ILE A 318 -8.95 -8.95 -31.25
C ILE A 318 -10.33 -8.34 -31.52
N PRO A 319 -10.92 -8.52 -32.72
CA PRO A 319 -12.29 -8.04 -32.99
C PRO A 319 -13.29 -8.59 -31.97
N GLN A 320 -14.31 -7.80 -31.63
CA GLN A 320 -15.31 -8.16 -30.63
C GLN A 320 -15.96 -9.53 -30.90
N GLU A 321 -16.31 -9.81 -32.16
CA GLU A 321 -16.94 -11.08 -32.56
C GLU A 321 -16.04 -12.31 -32.35
N LYS A 322 -14.74 -12.10 -32.13
CA LYS A 322 -13.76 -13.14 -31.84
C LYS A 322 -13.30 -13.17 -30.36
N ARG A 323 -13.78 -12.25 -29.56
CA ARG A 323 -13.54 -12.29 -28.11
C ARG A 323 -14.64 -13.12 -27.47
N ASP A 324 -14.29 -14.27 -26.97
CA ASP A 324 -15.24 -15.22 -26.38
C ASP A 324 -15.91 -14.68 -25.11
N ARG A 325 -15.18 -13.85 -24.37
CA ARG A 325 -15.62 -13.28 -23.08
C ARG A 325 -15.46 -11.78 -23.06
N THR A 326 -16.34 -11.13 -22.33
CA THR A 326 -16.20 -9.72 -21.96
C THR A 326 -15.16 -9.58 -20.85
N LEU A 327 -14.27 -8.61 -20.98
CA LEU A 327 -13.37 -8.23 -19.87
C LEU A 327 -14.01 -7.10 -19.08
N LEU A 328 -14.40 -7.40 -17.86
CA LEU A 328 -14.94 -6.42 -16.91
C LEU A 328 -13.79 -5.85 -16.11
N ILE A 329 -13.59 -4.53 -16.21
CA ILE A 329 -12.63 -3.81 -15.41
C ILE A 329 -13.32 -3.33 -14.15
N TYR A 330 -12.76 -3.69 -13.00
CA TYR A 330 -13.22 -3.23 -11.71
C TYR A 330 -12.03 -2.71 -10.90
N LEU A 331 -11.86 -1.39 -10.86
CA LEU A 331 -10.75 -0.76 -10.15
C LEU A 331 -11.26 -0.15 -8.84
N ASP A 332 -10.73 -0.65 -7.74
CA ASP A 332 -11.05 -0.19 -6.39
C ASP A 332 -10.07 0.89 -5.92
N CYS A 333 -10.41 1.59 -4.86
CA CYS A 333 -9.60 2.65 -4.28
C CYS A 333 -9.44 2.55 -2.75
N ARG A 334 -9.66 1.35 -2.19
CA ARG A 334 -9.77 1.13 -0.74
C ARG A 334 -8.63 0.30 -0.15
N HIS A 335 -7.44 0.35 -0.75
CA HIS A 335 -6.32 -0.44 -0.24
C HIS A 335 -5.55 0.26 0.88
N TYR A 336 -5.34 1.58 0.76
CA TYR A 336 -4.57 2.38 1.72
C TYR A 336 -5.45 3.34 2.53
N MET A 337 -6.70 2.99 2.78
CA MET A 337 -7.61 3.86 3.49
C MET A 337 -8.36 3.13 4.60
N PRO A 338 -8.24 3.60 5.84
CA PRO A 338 -9.08 3.12 6.93
C PRO A 338 -10.53 3.61 6.78
N GLY A 339 -11.47 2.90 7.38
CA GLY A 339 -12.85 3.37 7.54
C GLY A 339 -13.71 3.36 6.28
N MET A 340 -13.27 2.74 5.19
CA MET A 340 -14.06 2.66 3.96
C MET A 340 -14.75 1.31 3.75
N GLU A 341 -14.72 0.45 4.72
CA GLU A 341 -15.51 -0.78 4.75
C GLU A 341 -16.95 -0.48 5.18
N GLN A 342 -17.75 0.04 4.26
CA GLN A 342 -19.20 0.18 4.47
C GLN A 342 -19.94 -0.59 3.40
#